data_54e9532dad64265b4026ba3793c4779e
#
_entry.id   54e9532dad64265b4026ba3793c4779e
#
_cell.length_a   1.000
_cell.length_b   1.000
_cell.length_c   1.000
_cell.angle_alpha   90.00
_cell.angle_beta   90.00
_cell.angle_gamma   90.00
#
_symmetry.space_group_name_H-M   'P 1'
#
loop_
_entity.id
_entity.type
_entity.pdbx_description
1 polymer ?
#
loop_
_entity_poly.entity_id
_entity_poly.type
_entity_poly.pdbx_seq_one_letter_code
_entity_poly.pdbx_strand_id
1 'polypeptide(L)'
;MSRAAETLSKIPLATLAIMALCVAVYGYQLLMDPPLQQFTMCPSEVIYLHQWYRVVTSSLFHGSLMHIAMNMMSTMAIGSSLERQIGTIMMALTISWGILLTSATYISISWLLFAVFGLEKMMLQHSVGFR
;
A
#
# COMPACT_ATOMS: atom_id res chain seq x y z
N MET A 1 16.54 28.38 1.66
CA MET A 1 15.71 27.17 1.58
C MET A 1 15.29 26.75 2.98
N SER A 2 14.04 26.35 3.19
CA SER A 2 13.63 25.86 4.52
C SER A 2 14.30 24.51 4.81
N ARG A 3 14.49 24.19 6.11
CA ARG A 3 15.04 22.87 6.53
C ARG A 3 14.26 21.69 5.93
N ALA A 4 12.95 21.85 5.74
CA ALA A 4 12.10 20.84 5.11
C ALA A 4 12.47 20.60 3.64
N ALA A 5 12.70 21.67 2.86
CA ALA A 5 13.11 21.54 1.45
C ALA A 5 14.50 20.87 1.32
N GLU A 6 15.41 21.15 2.24
CA GLU A 6 16.72 20.51 2.28
C GLU A 6 16.63 19.02 2.64
N THR A 7 15.73 18.65 3.55
CA THR A 7 15.50 17.24 3.90
C THR A 7 14.86 16.47 2.73
N LEU A 8 13.85 17.07 2.08
CA LEU A 8 13.19 16.47 0.91
C LEU A 8 14.16 16.24 -0.25
N SER A 9 15.09 17.19 -0.50
CA SER A 9 16.08 17.04 -1.57
C SER A 9 17.08 15.89 -1.35
N LYS A 10 17.16 15.36 -0.13
CA LYS A 10 18.00 14.21 0.22
C LYS A 10 17.29 12.87 0.08
N ILE A 11 15.96 12.85 -0.14
CA ILE A 11 15.21 11.61 -0.33
C ILE A 11 15.32 11.19 -1.80
N PRO A 12 15.72 9.93 -2.10
CA PRO A 12 15.80 9.45 -3.46
C PRO A 12 14.44 9.40 -4.16
N LEU A 13 14.46 9.45 -5.50
CA LEU A 13 13.29 9.78 -6.33
C LEU A 13 12.13 8.77 -6.19
N ALA A 14 12.38 7.46 -6.25
CA ALA A 14 11.31 6.47 -6.16
C ALA A 14 10.67 6.47 -4.77
N THR A 15 11.49 6.59 -3.73
CA THR A 15 11.02 6.72 -2.33
C THR A 15 10.17 7.97 -2.16
N LEU A 16 10.64 9.11 -2.67
CA LEU A 16 9.89 10.38 -2.61
C LEU A 16 8.57 10.28 -3.39
N ALA A 17 8.58 9.69 -4.58
CA ALA A 17 7.40 9.55 -5.43
C ALA A 17 6.30 8.70 -4.78
N ILE A 18 6.64 7.54 -4.19
CA ILE A 18 5.65 6.70 -3.52
C ILE A 18 5.11 7.38 -2.26
N MET A 19 5.96 8.05 -1.48
CA MET A 19 5.53 8.82 -0.31
C MET A 19 4.56 9.94 -0.69
N ALA A 20 4.91 10.73 -1.72
CA ALA A 20 4.05 11.83 -2.21
C ALA A 20 2.70 11.30 -2.70
N LEU A 21 2.69 10.17 -3.41
CA LEU A 21 1.47 9.53 -3.88
C LEU A 21 0.58 9.07 -2.71
N CYS A 22 1.14 8.41 -1.70
CA CYS A 22 0.38 8.00 -0.52
C CYS A 22 -0.21 9.19 0.24
N VAL A 23 0.57 10.26 0.41
CA VAL A 23 0.10 11.50 1.08
C VAL A 23 -1.00 12.16 0.26
N ALA A 24 -0.87 12.23 -1.06
CA ALA A 24 -1.90 12.80 -1.94
C ALA A 24 -3.21 11.98 -1.90
N VAL A 25 -3.11 10.64 -1.94
CA VAL A 25 -4.28 9.75 -1.81
C VAL A 25 -4.93 9.91 -0.43
N TYR A 26 -4.14 10.02 0.63
CA TYR A 26 -4.69 10.25 1.97
C TYR A 26 -5.37 11.62 2.10
N GLY A 27 -4.80 12.66 1.49
CA GLY A 27 -5.44 13.98 1.37
C GLY A 27 -6.78 13.90 0.64
N TYR A 28 -6.84 13.15 -0.46
CA TYR A 28 -8.09 12.85 -1.17
C TYR A 28 -9.11 12.13 -0.26
N GLN A 29 -8.66 11.13 0.52
CA GLN A 29 -9.53 10.42 1.48
C GLN A 29 -10.14 11.39 2.52
N LEU A 30 -9.36 12.34 3.04
CA LEU A 30 -9.83 13.30 4.04
C LEU A 30 -10.81 14.34 3.47
N LEU A 31 -10.62 14.73 2.20
CA LEU A 31 -11.45 15.77 1.57
C LEU A 31 -12.75 15.21 0.99
N MET A 32 -12.71 14.02 0.41
CA MET A 32 -13.82 13.46 -0.36
C MET A 32 -14.57 12.36 0.37
N ASP A 33 -14.01 11.84 1.48
CA ASP A 33 -14.56 10.74 2.29
C ASP A 33 -15.11 9.57 1.44
N PRO A 34 -14.28 9.04 0.49
CA PRO A 34 -14.74 7.96 -0.37
C PRO A 34 -14.97 6.69 0.45
N PRO A 35 -15.92 5.82 0.07
CA PRO A 35 -16.14 4.55 0.76
C PRO A 35 -14.90 3.66 0.62
N LEU A 36 -14.10 3.58 1.67
CA LEU A 36 -12.80 2.85 1.68
C LEU A 36 -12.91 1.41 1.19
N GLN A 37 -14.05 0.76 1.45
CA GLN A 37 -14.32 -0.62 1.02
C GLN A 37 -14.17 -0.83 -0.49
N GLN A 38 -14.37 0.21 -1.31
CA GLN A 38 -14.22 0.12 -2.76
C GLN A 38 -12.75 0.02 -3.20
N PHE A 39 -11.82 0.49 -2.38
CA PHE A 39 -10.39 0.58 -2.72
C PHE A 39 -9.51 -0.41 -1.96
N THR A 40 -10.07 -1.04 -0.94
CA THR A 40 -9.35 -1.98 -0.07
C THR A 40 -9.32 -3.38 -0.64
N MET A 41 -8.33 -4.17 -0.24
CA MET A 41 -8.19 -5.55 -0.68
C MET A 41 -9.33 -6.40 -0.13
N CYS A 42 -10.06 -7.05 -1.03
CA CYS A 42 -11.06 -8.05 -0.71
C CYS A 42 -10.88 -9.25 -1.64
N PRO A 43 -10.45 -10.42 -1.15
CA PRO A 43 -10.11 -11.57 -1.98
C PRO A 43 -11.25 -12.02 -2.90
N SER A 44 -12.49 -12.07 -2.39
CA SER A 44 -13.65 -12.46 -3.20
C SER A 44 -13.93 -11.51 -4.34
N GLU A 45 -13.79 -10.21 -4.13
CA GLU A 45 -14.02 -9.20 -5.18
C GLU A 45 -12.92 -9.20 -6.24
N VAL A 46 -11.67 -9.49 -5.84
CA VAL A 46 -10.57 -9.66 -6.80
C VAL A 46 -10.75 -10.92 -7.64
N ILE A 47 -11.09 -12.07 -7.02
CA ILE A 47 -11.19 -13.36 -7.70
C ILE A 47 -12.47 -13.46 -8.53
N TYR A 48 -13.63 -13.18 -7.95
CA TYR A 48 -14.93 -13.45 -8.57
C TYR A 48 -15.48 -12.26 -9.37
N LEU A 49 -15.18 -11.01 -8.94
CA LEU A 49 -15.64 -9.80 -9.63
C LEU A 49 -14.55 -9.16 -10.51
N HIS A 50 -13.37 -9.77 -10.59
CA HIS A 50 -12.23 -9.31 -11.39
C HIS A 50 -11.79 -7.86 -11.10
N GLN A 51 -11.93 -7.41 -9.85
CA GLN A 51 -11.56 -6.05 -9.43
C GLN A 51 -10.05 -5.94 -9.14
N TRP A 52 -9.22 -6.20 -10.16
CA TRP A 52 -7.75 -6.26 -10.06
C TRP A 52 -7.12 -4.95 -9.62
N TYR A 53 -7.78 -3.80 -9.84
CA TYR A 53 -7.30 -2.49 -9.40
C TYR A 53 -7.05 -2.44 -7.88
N ARG A 54 -7.77 -3.26 -7.09
CA ARG A 54 -7.61 -3.36 -5.63
C ARG A 54 -6.23 -3.80 -5.19
N VAL A 55 -5.51 -4.53 -6.04
CA VAL A 55 -4.12 -4.95 -5.79
C VAL A 55 -3.22 -3.72 -5.60
N VAL A 56 -3.44 -2.67 -6.39
CA VAL A 56 -2.67 -1.43 -6.31
C VAL A 56 -3.29 -0.44 -5.32
N THR A 57 -4.60 -0.20 -5.41
CA THR A 57 -5.26 0.82 -4.58
C THR A 57 -5.17 0.50 -3.10
N SER A 58 -5.29 -0.77 -2.69
CA SER A 58 -5.17 -1.17 -1.29
C SER A 58 -3.84 -0.81 -0.64
N SER A 59 -2.78 -0.69 -1.43
CA SER A 59 -1.45 -0.28 -0.96
C SER A 59 -1.30 1.22 -0.77
N LEU A 60 -2.17 2.01 -1.40
CA LEU A 60 -2.13 3.48 -1.38
C LEU A 60 -3.09 4.08 -0.35
N PHE A 61 -4.18 3.38 -0.05
CA PHE A 61 -5.19 3.83 0.89
C PHE A 61 -4.80 3.50 2.33
N HIS A 62 -5.07 4.40 3.26
CA HIS A 62 -4.69 4.27 4.66
C HIS A 62 -5.89 4.44 5.58
N GLY A 63 -6.02 3.54 6.56
CA GLY A 63 -7.16 3.53 7.48
C GLY A 63 -7.13 4.61 8.57
N SER A 64 -5.96 5.21 8.86
CA SER A 64 -5.82 6.23 9.88
C SER A 64 -4.60 7.12 9.68
N LEU A 65 -4.60 8.30 10.31
CA LEU A 65 -3.45 9.21 10.31
C LEU A 65 -2.20 8.56 10.92
N MET A 66 -2.36 7.80 11.99
CA MET A 66 -1.24 7.10 12.61
C MET A 66 -0.64 6.06 11.66
N HIS A 67 -1.48 5.33 10.93
CA HIS A 67 -1.03 4.31 9.98
C HIS A 67 -0.21 4.94 8.84
N ILE A 68 -0.70 6.02 8.21
CA ILE A 68 0.10 6.68 7.17
C ILE A 68 1.38 7.29 7.72
N ALA A 69 1.35 7.90 8.92
CA ALA A 69 2.54 8.48 9.53
C ALA A 69 3.63 7.43 9.76
N MET A 70 3.28 6.27 10.34
CA MET A 70 4.21 5.16 10.56
C MET A 70 4.78 4.60 9.24
N ASN A 71 3.92 4.45 8.22
CA ASN A 71 4.35 3.99 6.90
C ASN A 71 5.31 5.00 6.25
N MET A 72 5.02 6.30 6.30
CA MET A 72 5.89 7.32 5.73
C MET A 72 7.25 7.37 6.44
N MET A 73 7.28 7.25 7.76
CA MET A 73 8.53 7.20 8.52
C MET A 73 9.37 5.97 8.14
N SER A 74 8.75 4.81 8.07
CA SER A 74 9.43 3.56 7.67
C SER A 74 9.91 3.62 6.22
N THR A 75 9.07 4.10 5.30
CA THR A 75 9.42 4.26 3.89
C THR A 75 10.55 5.26 3.71
N MET A 76 10.55 6.37 4.44
CA MET A 76 11.64 7.34 4.40
C MET A 76 12.96 6.73 4.89
N ALA A 77 12.93 6.03 6.01
CA ALA A 77 14.15 5.46 6.61
C ALA A 77 14.71 4.29 5.79
N ILE A 78 13.89 3.27 5.57
CA ILE A 78 14.29 2.01 4.91
C ILE A 78 14.36 2.22 3.40
N GLY A 79 13.36 2.83 2.79
CA GLY A 79 13.27 3.06 1.36
C GLY A 79 14.42 3.91 0.85
N SER A 80 14.73 5.02 1.52
CA SER A 80 15.86 5.87 1.12
C SER A 80 17.20 5.17 1.24
N SER A 81 17.39 4.33 2.25
CA SER A 81 18.62 3.55 2.41
C SER A 81 18.76 2.49 1.32
N LEU A 82 17.69 1.78 1.03
CA LEU A 82 17.67 0.73 0.02
C LEU A 82 17.85 1.33 -1.39
N GLU A 83 17.12 2.39 -1.73
CA GLU A 83 17.20 3.01 -3.05
C GLU A 83 18.60 3.54 -3.37
N ARG A 84 19.33 4.07 -2.37
CA ARG A 84 20.72 4.48 -2.55
C ARG A 84 21.66 3.30 -2.87
N GLN A 85 21.33 2.09 -2.44
CA GLN A 85 22.13 0.90 -2.68
C GLN A 85 21.83 0.26 -4.03
N ILE A 86 20.53 0.15 -4.40
CA ILE A 86 20.11 -0.59 -5.60
C ILE A 86 19.77 0.31 -6.78
N GLY A 87 19.63 1.62 -6.57
CA GLY A 87 19.25 2.62 -7.58
C GLY A 87 17.73 2.74 -7.76
N THR A 88 17.32 3.87 -8.36
CA THR A 88 15.90 4.26 -8.48
C THR A 88 15.06 3.28 -9.30
N ILE A 89 15.59 2.78 -10.43
CA ILE A 89 14.85 1.84 -11.30
C ILE A 89 14.59 0.53 -10.56
N MET A 90 15.62 -0.04 -9.93
CA MET A 90 15.48 -1.28 -9.16
C MET A 90 14.57 -1.09 -7.95
N MET A 91 14.60 0.09 -7.32
CA MET A 91 13.69 0.40 -6.22
C MET A 91 12.23 0.45 -6.70
N ALA A 92 11.94 1.07 -7.84
CA ALA A 92 10.59 1.10 -8.42
C ALA A 92 10.08 -0.32 -8.76
N LEU A 93 10.94 -1.17 -9.33
CA LEU A 93 10.61 -2.59 -9.57
C LEU A 93 10.39 -3.35 -8.26
N THR A 94 11.20 -3.12 -7.24
CA THR A 94 11.07 -3.75 -5.91
C THR A 94 9.74 -3.39 -5.26
N ILE A 95 9.34 -2.11 -5.31
CA ILE A 95 8.03 -1.65 -4.81
C ILE A 95 6.90 -2.35 -5.57
N SER A 96 6.96 -2.37 -6.91
CA SER A 96 5.94 -2.99 -7.75
C SER A 96 5.79 -4.49 -7.47
N TRP A 97 6.89 -5.22 -7.41
CA TRP A 97 6.91 -6.64 -7.05
C TRP A 97 6.44 -6.88 -5.62
N GLY A 98 6.82 -6.02 -4.67
CA GLY A 98 6.36 -6.08 -3.28
C GLY A 98 4.84 -6.00 -3.18
N ILE A 99 4.22 -5.06 -3.88
CA ILE A 99 2.76 -4.91 -3.94
C ILE A 99 2.11 -6.18 -4.51
N LEU A 100 2.61 -6.69 -5.63
CA LEU A 100 2.06 -7.89 -6.27
C LEU A 100 2.20 -9.14 -5.39
N LEU A 101 3.38 -9.38 -4.83
CA LEU A 101 3.66 -10.53 -3.99
C LEU A 101 2.84 -10.51 -2.69
N THR A 102 2.76 -9.36 -2.03
CA THR A 102 1.97 -9.21 -0.80
C THR A 102 0.49 -9.47 -1.07
N SER A 103 -0.04 -8.90 -2.15
CA SER A 103 -1.43 -9.10 -2.55
C SER A 103 -1.72 -10.55 -2.94
N ALA A 104 -0.85 -11.17 -3.74
CA ALA A 104 -0.97 -12.57 -4.12
C ALA A 104 -0.93 -13.50 -2.91
N THR A 105 -0.01 -13.25 -1.97
CA THR A 105 0.11 -14.01 -0.72
C THR A 105 -1.15 -13.88 0.13
N TYR A 106 -1.66 -12.66 0.31
CA TYR A 106 -2.89 -12.42 1.07
C TYR A 106 -4.08 -13.14 0.46
N ILE A 107 -4.28 -13.03 -0.86
CA ILE A 107 -5.37 -13.70 -1.58
C ILE A 107 -5.23 -15.23 -1.47
N SER A 108 -4.03 -15.77 -1.66
CA SER A 108 -3.76 -17.21 -1.59
C SER A 108 -4.03 -17.79 -0.21
N ILE A 109 -3.56 -17.11 0.84
CA ILE A 109 -3.81 -17.53 2.24
C ILE A 109 -5.31 -17.45 2.56
N SER A 110 -5.99 -16.38 2.18
CA SER A 110 -7.42 -16.23 2.41
C SER A 110 -8.22 -17.34 1.71
N TRP A 111 -7.87 -17.64 0.46
CA TRP A 111 -8.50 -18.73 -0.29
C TRP A 111 -8.23 -20.11 0.33
N LEU A 112 -6.99 -20.37 0.77
CA LEU A 112 -6.63 -21.63 1.42
C LEU A 112 -7.39 -21.82 2.73
N LEU A 113 -7.49 -20.79 3.56
CA LEU A 113 -8.23 -20.84 4.83
C LEU A 113 -9.73 -21.06 4.59
N PHE A 114 -10.27 -20.46 3.54
CA PHE A 114 -11.65 -20.72 3.13
C PHE A 114 -11.82 -22.18 2.64
N ALA A 115 -10.96 -22.66 1.76
CA ALA A 115 -11.07 -23.98 1.17
C ALA A 115 -10.87 -25.12 2.17
N VAL A 116 -9.95 -24.95 3.15
CA VAL A 116 -9.62 -26.01 4.12
C VAL A 116 -10.51 -25.96 5.35
N PHE A 117 -10.81 -24.77 5.85
CA PHE A 117 -11.48 -24.58 7.14
C PHE A 117 -12.89 -23.97 7.03
N GLY A 118 -13.36 -23.64 5.82
CA GLY A 118 -14.67 -23.02 5.62
C GLY A 118 -14.75 -21.58 6.17
N LEU A 119 -13.62 -20.89 6.34
CA LEU A 119 -13.57 -19.56 6.92
C LEU A 119 -13.98 -18.48 5.92
N GLU A 120 -15.28 -18.37 5.62
CA GLU A 120 -15.84 -17.41 4.67
C GLU A 120 -15.43 -15.96 4.96
N LYS A 121 -15.28 -15.60 6.22
CA LYS A 121 -14.85 -14.26 6.66
C LYS A 121 -13.54 -13.82 6.01
N MET A 122 -12.61 -14.77 5.77
CA MET A 122 -11.32 -14.47 5.15
C MET A 122 -11.45 -14.00 3.70
N MET A 123 -12.45 -14.50 2.99
CA MET A 123 -12.73 -14.12 1.60
C MET A 123 -13.45 -12.77 1.50
N LEU A 124 -14.29 -12.45 2.48
CA LEU A 124 -15.15 -11.26 2.50
C LEU A 124 -14.53 -10.08 3.28
N GLN A 125 -13.43 -10.32 3.97
CA GLN A 125 -12.79 -9.29 4.78
C GLN A 125 -12.09 -8.25 3.91
N HIS A 126 -12.50 -6.98 4.08
CA HIS A 126 -11.78 -5.85 3.52
C HIS A 126 -10.55 -5.55 4.37
N SER A 127 -9.37 -5.77 3.81
CA SER A 127 -8.12 -5.35 4.43
C SER A 127 -7.92 -3.86 4.20
N VAL A 128 -8.28 -3.10 5.22
CA VAL A 128 -7.75 -1.74 5.42
C VAL A 128 -6.66 -1.94 6.46
N GLY A 129 -5.44 -1.55 6.17
CA GLY A 129 -4.38 -1.67 7.14
C GLY A 129 -4.89 -1.36 8.55
N PHE A 130 -4.56 -2.24 9.50
CA PHE A 130 -5.02 -2.35 10.88
C PHE A 130 -5.96 -1.22 11.38
N ARG A 131 -7.20 -1.59 11.69
CA ARG A 131 -7.99 -0.81 12.65
C ARG A 131 -7.49 -1.10 14.05
#